data_d330ce92a0062a2ba46456c13061a619
#
_entry.id   d330ce92a0062a2ba46456c13061a619
#
_cell.length_a   1.000
_cell.length_b   1.000
_cell.length_c   1.000
_cell.angle_alpha   90.00
_cell.angle_beta   90.00
_cell.angle_gamma   90.00
#
_symmetry.space_group_name_H-M   'P 1'
#
loop_
_entity.id
_entity.type
_entity.pdbx_description
1 polymer ?
#
loop_
_entity_poly.entity_id
_entity_poly.type
_entity_poly.pdbx_seq_one_letter_code
_entity_poly.pdbx_strand_id
1 'polypeptide(L)'
;MIRLRPYKSCDAQYIVKWIKNEQEFRLWSADRYDKYPIDADKLNEHYDSYKDNDSFWPMTAFDENGVVGHLIMRFTDKNKMTIRFGFVIVDDSLRGKGYGHEMLHLAIKYAFEILKVNKITLGVFERNKTAIKCYKEVGFKEVLHEEKHYHMLNQDWNCIEMEIQGIQNKVYENLVQLCKNFQPNINM
;
A
#
# COMPACT_ATOMS: atom_id res chain seq x y z
N MET A 1 -16.16 -13.79 -4.31
CA MET A 1 -16.01 -12.77 -3.24
C MET A 1 -14.61 -12.87 -2.67
N ILE A 2 -13.83 -11.79 -2.69
CA ILE A 2 -12.47 -11.72 -2.14
C ILE A 2 -12.51 -11.64 -0.60
N ARG A 3 -11.52 -12.24 0.04
CA ARG A 3 -11.25 -12.17 1.48
C ARG A 3 -9.78 -11.87 1.71
N LEU A 4 -9.44 -11.28 2.87
CA LEU A 4 -8.06 -11.07 3.30
C LEU A 4 -7.74 -11.99 4.49
N ARG A 5 -6.52 -12.51 4.50
CA ARG A 5 -5.93 -13.22 5.63
C ARG A 5 -4.44 -12.90 5.76
N PRO A 6 -3.82 -13.22 6.90
CA PRO A 6 -2.37 -13.20 6.99
C PRO A 6 -1.73 -14.09 5.91
N TYR A 7 -0.59 -13.63 5.41
CA TYR A 7 0.24 -14.39 4.48
C TYR A 7 0.67 -15.74 5.06
N LYS A 8 0.81 -16.73 4.19
CA LYS A 8 1.40 -18.04 4.49
C LYS A 8 2.56 -18.28 3.54
N SER A 9 3.59 -18.99 3.98
CA SER A 9 4.77 -19.26 3.16
C SER A 9 4.45 -19.95 1.82
N CYS A 10 3.38 -20.75 1.78
CA CYS A 10 2.91 -21.36 0.53
C CYS A 10 2.33 -20.36 -0.49
N ASP A 11 2.04 -19.11 -0.08
CA ASP A 11 1.51 -18.09 -0.99
C ASP A 11 2.61 -17.52 -1.90
N ALA A 12 3.87 -17.56 -1.45
CA ALA A 12 5.00 -17.01 -2.18
C ALA A 12 5.07 -17.52 -3.63
N GLN A 13 4.84 -18.82 -3.84
CA GLN A 13 4.88 -19.44 -5.15
C GLN A 13 3.90 -18.85 -6.16
N TYR A 14 2.78 -18.29 -5.70
CA TYR A 14 1.81 -17.60 -6.55
C TYR A 14 2.29 -16.18 -6.85
N ILE A 15 2.70 -15.44 -5.81
CA ILE A 15 3.10 -14.03 -5.92
C ILE A 15 4.25 -13.84 -6.89
N VAL A 16 5.31 -14.66 -6.79
CA VAL A 16 6.48 -14.56 -7.66
C VAL A 16 6.17 -14.87 -9.11
N LYS A 17 5.16 -15.70 -9.39
CA LYS A 17 4.71 -16.07 -10.75
C LYS A 17 3.95 -14.94 -11.46
N TRP A 18 3.35 -14.01 -10.72
CA TRP A 18 2.60 -12.88 -11.29
C TRP A 18 3.48 -11.77 -11.85
N ILE A 19 4.80 -11.86 -11.59
CA ILE A 19 5.80 -10.89 -12.02
C ILE A 19 6.51 -11.45 -13.25
N LYS A 20 6.29 -10.87 -14.41
CA LYS A 20 6.72 -11.43 -15.69
C LYS A 20 8.07 -10.95 -16.18
N ASN A 21 8.52 -9.79 -15.70
CA ASN A 21 9.78 -9.16 -16.13
C ASN A 21 10.36 -8.26 -15.04
N GLU A 22 11.59 -7.83 -15.24
CA GLU A 22 12.30 -7.01 -14.26
C GLU A 22 11.65 -5.63 -14.07
N GLN A 23 11.05 -5.05 -15.10
CA GLN A 23 10.35 -3.77 -14.96
C GLN A 23 9.13 -3.91 -14.03
N GLU A 24 8.31 -4.95 -14.19
CA GLU A 24 7.19 -5.23 -13.27
C GLU A 24 7.69 -5.51 -11.86
N PHE A 25 8.82 -6.23 -11.74
CA PHE A 25 9.46 -6.49 -10.47
C PHE A 25 9.86 -5.19 -9.75
N ARG A 26 10.50 -4.26 -10.45
CA ARG A 26 10.88 -2.98 -9.87
C ARG A 26 9.67 -2.09 -9.56
N LEU A 27 8.62 -2.14 -10.37
CA LEU A 27 7.35 -1.46 -10.07
C LEU A 27 6.69 -1.97 -8.78
N TRP A 28 6.86 -3.24 -8.45
CA TRP A 28 6.29 -3.88 -7.28
C TRP A 28 7.17 -3.75 -6.03
N SER A 29 8.47 -3.99 -6.18
CA SER A 29 9.39 -4.13 -5.05
C SER A 29 10.33 -2.93 -4.87
N ALA A 30 10.38 -2.00 -5.80
CA ALA A 30 11.41 -0.95 -5.86
C ALA A 30 12.83 -1.56 -5.80
N ASP A 31 13.64 -1.08 -4.88
CA ASP A 31 15.01 -1.49 -4.59
C ASP A 31 15.13 -2.51 -3.43
N ARG A 32 14.00 -3.08 -2.99
CA ARG A 32 13.98 -3.99 -1.81
C ARG A 32 14.67 -5.32 -2.03
N TYR A 33 14.91 -5.68 -3.28
CA TYR A 33 15.65 -6.88 -3.67
C TYR A 33 16.72 -6.53 -4.69
N ASP A 34 17.91 -7.14 -4.54
CA ASP A 34 19.06 -6.83 -5.39
C ASP A 34 18.86 -7.32 -6.83
N LYS A 35 18.22 -8.47 -7.01
CA LYS A 35 18.15 -9.18 -8.29
C LYS A 35 16.73 -9.61 -8.64
N TYR A 36 16.48 -9.69 -9.93
CA TYR A 36 15.34 -10.33 -10.56
C TYR A 36 15.81 -11.55 -11.38
N PRO A 37 15.06 -12.66 -11.43
CA PRO A 37 13.87 -12.95 -10.61
C PRO A 37 14.23 -13.29 -9.15
N ILE A 38 13.24 -13.19 -8.27
CA ILE A 38 13.27 -13.84 -6.96
C ILE A 38 12.44 -15.11 -7.00
N ASP A 39 12.77 -16.07 -6.17
CA ASP A 39 11.98 -17.28 -5.92
C ASP A 39 11.09 -17.14 -4.68
N ALA A 40 10.29 -18.18 -4.42
CA ALA A 40 9.40 -18.21 -3.27
C ALA A 40 10.16 -18.20 -1.93
N ASP A 41 11.32 -18.84 -1.88
CA ASP A 41 12.13 -18.93 -0.66
C ASP A 41 12.67 -17.56 -0.30
N LYS A 42 13.14 -16.79 -1.29
CA LYS A 42 13.65 -15.43 -1.06
C LYS A 42 12.55 -14.47 -0.57
N LEU A 43 11.33 -14.62 -1.06
CA LEU A 43 10.17 -13.86 -0.55
C LEU A 43 9.82 -14.26 0.88
N ASN A 44 9.85 -15.56 1.19
CA ASN A 44 9.64 -16.10 2.54
C ASN A 44 10.70 -15.61 3.52
N GLU A 45 12.00 -15.69 3.17
CA GLU A 45 13.10 -15.16 3.99
C GLU A 45 12.88 -13.67 4.33
N HIS A 46 12.45 -12.88 3.35
CA HIS A 46 12.17 -11.47 3.57
C HIS A 46 11.06 -11.28 4.63
N TYR A 47 9.95 -12.00 4.53
CA TYR A 47 8.85 -11.87 5.47
C TYR A 47 9.15 -12.49 6.84
N ASP A 48 9.90 -13.58 6.87
CA ASP A 48 10.36 -14.22 8.12
C ASP A 48 11.29 -13.31 8.92
N SER A 49 12.04 -12.43 8.26
CA SER A 49 12.85 -11.41 8.96
C SER A 49 12.03 -10.42 9.78
N TYR A 50 10.72 -10.32 9.53
CA TYR A 50 9.77 -9.47 10.24
C TYR A 50 8.77 -10.24 11.12
N LYS A 51 8.94 -11.57 11.29
CA LYS A 51 7.95 -12.42 12.01
C LYS A 51 7.63 -11.96 13.44
N ASP A 52 8.61 -11.36 14.12
CA ASP A 52 8.49 -10.86 15.48
C ASP A 52 8.22 -9.35 15.54
N ASN A 53 7.88 -8.73 14.41
CA ASN A 53 7.61 -7.30 14.31
C ASN A 53 6.10 -7.02 14.29
N ASP A 54 5.56 -6.61 15.44
CA ASP A 54 4.15 -6.23 15.62
C ASP A 54 3.69 -5.03 14.77
N SER A 55 4.56 -4.48 13.95
CA SER A 55 4.26 -3.34 13.09
C SER A 55 4.29 -3.69 11.61
N PHE A 56 4.35 -4.97 11.27
CA PHE A 56 4.46 -5.43 9.88
C PHE A 56 3.58 -6.66 9.63
N TRP A 57 2.64 -6.54 8.69
CA TRP A 57 1.73 -7.62 8.30
C TRP A 57 1.70 -7.83 6.80
N PRO A 58 2.28 -8.91 6.28
CA PRO A 58 1.98 -9.36 4.94
C PRO A 58 0.61 -10.02 4.91
N MET A 59 -0.21 -9.63 3.93
CA MET A 59 -1.60 -10.06 3.79
C MET A 59 -1.83 -10.66 2.42
N THR A 60 -2.62 -11.73 2.36
CA THR A 60 -2.99 -12.42 1.12
C THR A 60 -4.49 -12.26 0.85
N ALA A 61 -4.82 -11.80 -0.34
CA ALA A 61 -6.18 -11.84 -0.86
C ALA A 61 -6.45 -13.18 -1.55
N PHE A 62 -7.61 -13.75 -1.30
CA PHE A 62 -8.03 -15.04 -1.86
C PHE A 62 -9.53 -15.10 -2.09
N ASP A 63 -9.96 -15.95 -3.01
CA ASP A 63 -11.36 -16.29 -3.25
C ASP A 63 -11.57 -17.81 -3.26
N GLU A 64 -12.66 -18.29 -3.82
CA GLU A 64 -13.00 -19.72 -3.95
C GLU A 64 -12.03 -20.48 -4.87
N ASN A 65 -11.31 -19.80 -5.77
CA ASN A 65 -10.38 -20.39 -6.71
C ASN A 65 -8.93 -20.38 -6.19
N GLY A 66 -8.65 -19.66 -5.10
CA GLY A 66 -7.33 -19.63 -4.48
C GLY A 66 -6.79 -18.23 -4.19
N VAL A 67 -5.47 -18.11 -4.25
CA VAL A 67 -4.75 -16.84 -3.97
C VAL A 67 -4.85 -15.94 -5.19
N VAL A 68 -5.31 -14.70 -4.99
CA VAL A 68 -5.61 -13.73 -6.07
C VAL A 68 -4.88 -12.41 -5.95
N GLY A 69 -4.30 -12.11 -4.78
CA GLY A 69 -3.57 -10.86 -4.57
C GLY A 69 -2.79 -10.85 -3.26
N HIS A 70 -1.95 -9.83 -3.12
CA HIS A 70 -1.08 -9.66 -1.97
C HIS A 70 -0.79 -8.18 -1.72
N LEU A 71 -0.61 -7.82 -0.47
CA LEU A 71 -0.07 -6.53 -0.02
C LEU A 71 0.59 -6.69 1.34
N ILE A 72 1.45 -5.75 1.71
CA ILE A 72 1.90 -5.60 3.08
C ILE A 72 1.26 -4.36 3.72
N MET A 73 1.10 -4.42 5.03
CA MET A 73 0.72 -3.31 5.89
C MET A 73 1.81 -3.12 6.94
N ARG A 74 2.30 -1.89 7.13
CA ARG A 74 3.26 -1.61 8.18
C ARG A 74 3.00 -0.27 8.83
N PHE A 75 3.12 -0.18 10.14
CA PHE A 75 3.12 1.10 10.82
C PHE A 75 4.38 1.89 10.50
N THR A 76 4.24 3.21 10.34
CA THR A 76 5.35 4.12 10.01
C THR A 76 5.65 5.10 11.14
N ASP A 77 4.83 5.13 12.16
CA ASP A 77 5.01 5.98 13.34
C ASP A 77 4.96 5.19 14.66
N LYS A 78 5.55 5.73 15.71
CA LYS A 78 5.61 5.11 17.04
C LYS A 78 4.24 4.97 17.70
N ASN A 79 3.30 5.84 17.36
CA ASN A 79 1.95 5.87 17.94
C ASN A 79 1.00 4.90 17.22
N LYS A 80 1.47 4.24 16.17
CA LYS A 80 0.68 3.30 15.36
C LYS A 80 -0.59 3.92 14.77
N MET A 81 -0.53 5.22 14.43
CA MET A 81 -1.66 5.95 13.86
C MET A 81 -1.58 6.09 12.34
N THR A 82 -0.43 5.81 11.75
CA THR A 82 -0.21 5.81 10.30
C THR A 82 0.25 4.45 9.83
N ILE A 83 -0.46 3.87 8.87
CA ILE A 83 -0.06 2.62 8.23
C ILE A 83 0.34 2.87 6.77
N ARG A 84 1.34 2.17 6.29
CA ARG A 84 1.77 2.20 4.89
C ARG A 84 1.45 0.88 4.22
N PHE A 85 0.78 0.95 3.08
CA PHE A 85 0.63 -0.18 2.18
C PHE A 85 1.84 -0.28 1.26
N GLY A 86 2.25 -1.50 0.97
CA GLY A 86 3.35 -1.79 0.06
C GLY A 86 3.19 -3.15 -0.59
N PHE A 87 4.06 -3.47 -1.53
CA PHE A 87 4.06 -4.75 -2.26
C PHE A 87 2.68 -5.16 -2.80
N VAL A 88 1.87 -4.15 -3.21
CA VAL A 88 0.51 -4.39 -3.73
C VAL A 88 0.60 -5.05 -5.09
N ILE A 89 0.04 -6.24 -5.21
CA ILE A 89 0.00 -7.00 -6.46
C ILE A 89 -1.26 -7.85 -6.54
N VAL A 90 -1.76 -8.03 -7.75
CA VAL A 90 -2.88 -8.92 -8.09
C VAL A 90 -2.38 -9.90 -9.15
N ASP A 91 -2.89 -11.12 -9.10
CA ASP A 91 -2.70 -12.14 -10.14
C ASP A 91 -2.83 -11.50 -11.52
N ASP A 92 -1.81 -11.68 -12.36
CA ASP A 92 -1.74 -11.02 -13.66
C ASP A 92 -2.90 -11.39 -14.57
N SER A 93 -3.46 -12.60 -14.46
CA SER A 93 -4.63 -13.07 -15.19
C SER A 93 -5.95 -12.41 -14.73
N LEU A 94 -5.96 -11.79 -13.54
CA LEU A 94 -7.12 -11.16 -12.92
C LEU A 94 -7.07 -9.63 -12.96
N ARG A 95 -5.98 -9.03 -13.48
CA ARG A 95 -5.85 -7.58 -13.63
C ARG A 95 -6.96 -7.03 -14.56
N GLY A 96 -7.42 -5.81 -14.27
CA GLY A 96 -8.50 -5.16 -15.02
C GLY A 96 -9.92 -5.69 -14.73
N LYS A 97 -10.07 -6.68 -13.83
CA LYS A 97 -11.36 -7.28 -13.47
C LYS A 97 -11.90 -6.84 -12.10
N GLY A 98 -11.37 -5.76 -11.53
CA GLY A 98 -11.83 -5.20 -10.24
C GLY A 98 -11.16 -5.77 -8.99
N TYR A 99 -10.38 -6.84 -9.09
CA TYR A 99 -9.75 -7.52 -7.95
C TYR A 99 -8.86 -6.59 -7.10
N GLY A 100 -8.12 -5.69 -7.74
CA GLY A 100 -7.28 -4.70 -7.03
C GLY A 100 -8.11 -3.74 -6.18
N HIS A 101 -9.25 -3.26 -6.70
CA HIS A 101 -10.16 -2.38 -5.97
C HIS A 101 -10.77 -3.10 -4.77
N GLU A 102 -11.30 -4.33 -4.97
CA GLU A 102 -11.92 -5.11 -3.90
C GLU A 102 -10.91 -5.43 -2.79
N MET A 103 -9.69 -5.85 -3.14
CA MET A 103 -8.61 -6.10 -2.19
C MET A 103 -8.24 -4.85 -1.39
N LEU A 104 -8.06 -3.70 -2.07
CA LEU A 104 -7.71 -2.44 -1.41
C LEU A 104 -8.83 -1.93 -0.52
N HIS A 105 -10.11 -2.05 -0.92
CA HIS A 105 -11.24 -1.69 -0.06
C HIS A 105 -11.26 -2.51 1.23
N LEU A 106 -11.00 -3.83 1.15
CA LEU A 106 -10.89 -4.67 2.35
C LEU A 106 -9.72 -4.26 3.23
N ALA A 107 -8.57 -3.94 2.63
CA ALA A 107 -7.38 -3.49 3.35
C ALA A 107 -7.60 -2.14 4.05
N ILE A 108 -8.22 -1.19 3.35
CA ILE A 108 -8.58 0.13 3.89
C ILE A 108 -9.56 -0.02 5.06
N LYS A 109 -10.59 -0.84 4.89
CA LYS A 109 -11.56 -1.13 5.95
C LYS A 109 -10.89 -1.74 7.17
N TYR A 110 -10.02 -2.73 6.97
CA TYR A 110 -9.25 -3.34 8.06
C TYR A 110 -8.39 -2.31 8.81
N ALA A 111 -7.68 -1.46 8.07
CA ALA A 111 -6.83 -0.43 8.67
C ALA A 111 -7.62 0.58 9.52
N PHE A 112 -8.74 1.12 9.01
CA PHE A 112 -9.52 2.10 9.74
C PHE A 112 -10.41 1.50 10.83
N GLU A 113 -11.06 0.36 10.57
CA GLU A 113 -12.06 -0.20 11.49
C GLU A 113 -11.44 -1.14 12.54
N ILE A 114 -10.40 -1.88 12.20
CA ILE A 114 -9.77 -2.84 13.11
C ILE A 114 -8.50 -2.27 13.75
N LEU A 115 -7.56 -1.77 12.93
CA LEU A 115 -6.31 -1.20 13.44
C LEU A 115 -6.49 0.22 13.98
N LYS A 116 -7.63 0.89 13.68
CA LYS A 116 -7.98 2.23 14.18
C LYS A 116 -6.95 3.31 13.84
N VAL A 117 -6.30 3.18 12.68
CA VAL A 117 -5.36 4.20 12.21
C VAL A 117 -6.08 5.48 11.77
N ASN A 118 -5.36 6.59 11.79
CA ASN A 118 -5.86 7.87 11.30
C ASN A 118 -5.56 8.08 9.82
N LYS A 119 -4.51 7.42 9.32
CA LYS A 119 -4.00 7.65 7.97
C LYS A 119 -3.43 6.38 7.37
N ILE A 120 -3.66 6.21 6.06
CA ILE A 120 -3.02 5.17 5.24
C ILE A 120 -2.18 5.89 4.19
N THR A 121 -0.95 5.44 3.97
CA THR A 121 -0.07 5.96 2.92
C THR A 121 0.41 4.86 1.99
N LEU A 122 0.85 5.22 0.82
CA LEU A 122 1.59 4.36 -0.10
C LEU A 122 2.46 5.20 -1.04
N GLY A 123 3.52 4.59 -1.57
CA GLY A 123 4.31 5.16 -2.67
C GLY A 123 4.02 4.39 -3.96
N VAL A 124 3.96 5.08 -5.07
CA VAL A 124 3.78 4.49 -6.40
C VAL A 124 4.65 5.19 -7.43
N PHE A 125 5.30 4.43 -8.29
CA PHE A 125 6.08 5.04 -9.37
C PHE A 125 5.17 5.73 -10.38
N GLU A 126 5.55 6.93 -10.80
CA GLU A 126 4.79 7.75 -11.75
C GLU A 126 4.44 7.01 -13.04
N ARG A 127 5.31 6.10 -13.47
CA ARG A 127 5.12 5.27 -14.67
C ARG A 127 4.07 4.16 -14.48
N ASN A 128 3.68 3.83 -13.25
CA ASN A 128 2.64 2.83 -12.96
C ASN A 128 1.24 3.44 -13.00
N LYS A 129 0.84 3.90 -14.19
CA LYS A 129 -0.45 4.62 -14.38
C LYS A 129 -1.66 3.78 -13.96
N THR A 130 -1.59 2.45 -14.14
CA THR A 130 -2.68 1.54 -13.76
C THR A 130 -2.87 1.50 -12.24
N ALA A 131 -1.77 1.39 -11.47
CA ALA A 131 -1.85 1.41 -10.01
C ALA A 131 -2.31 2.78 -9.49
N ILE A 132 -1.79 3.88 -10.04
CA ILE A 132 -2.20 5.25 -9.67
C ILE A 132 -3.71 5.43 -9.86
N LYS A 133 -4.24 4.98 -11.01
CA LYS A 133 -5.69 5.03 -11.28
C LYS A 133 -6.47 4.25 -10.23
N CYS A 134 -6.07 3.00 -9.96
CA CYS A 134 -6.71 2.15 -8.96
C CYS A 134 -6.69 2.80 -7.57
N TYR A 135 -5.55 3.35 -7.13
CA TYR A 135 -5.44 4.02 -5.84
C TYR A 135 -6.34 5.26 -5.73
N LYS A 136 -6.41 6.08 -6.78
CA LYS A 136 -7.33 7.23 -6.83
C LYS A 136 -8.79 6.80 -6.72
N GLU A 137 -9.17 5.74 -7.43
CA GLU A 137 -10.55 5.22 -7.44
C GLU A 137 -10.98 4.67 -6.06
N VAL A 138 -10.06 4.13 -5.26
CA VAL A 138 -10.35 3.69 -3.88
C VAL A 138 -10.16 4.80 -2.83
N GLY A 139 -9.86 6.04 -3.27
CA GLY A 139 -9.90 7.23 -2.42
C GLY A 139 -8.54 7.81 -2.00
N PHE A 140 -7.41 7.26 -2.44
CA PHE A 140 -6.11 7.88 -2.20
C PHE A 140 -5.94 9.16 -3.00
N LYS A 141 -5.26 10.14 -2.39
CA LYS A 141 -4.89 11.42 -3.00
C LYS A 141 -3.39 11.55 -3.06
N GLU A 142 -2.88 12.14 -4.14
CA GLU A 142 -1.47 12.50 -4.26
C GLU A 142 -1.14 13.63 -3.28
N VAL A 143 -0.05 13.49 -2.54
CA VAL A 143 0.39 14.48 -1.54
C VAL A 143 1.81 14.97 -1.76
N LEU A 144 2.63 14.18 -2.46
CA LEU A 144 4.00 14.56 -2.77
C LEU A 144 4.43 13.88 -4.07
N HIS A 145 5.18 14.60 -4.90
CA HIS A 145 5.83 14.08 -6.09
C HIS A 145 7.34 14.21 -5.91
N GLU A 146 8.04 13.08 -5.84
CA GLU A 146 9.48 13.00 -5.63
C GLU A 146 10.17 12.65 -6.94
N GLU A 147 10.85 13.64 -7.52
CA GLU A 147 11.61 13.45 -8.75
C GLU A 147 12.90 12.68 -8.47
N LYS A 148 13.26 11.78 -9.40
CA LYS A 148 14.51 10.98 -9.37
C LYS A 148 14.77 10.29 -8.03
N HIS A 149 13.69 9.90 -7.34
CA HIS A 149 13.77 9.30 -6.02
C HIS A 149 14.49 7.94 -6.02
N TYR A 150 14.38 7.19 -7.13
CA TYR A 150 15.07 5.92 -7.33
C TYR A 150 15.87 5.92 -8.62
N HIS A 151 17.05 5.28 -8.61
CA HIS A 151 17.81 4.97 -9.82
C HIS A 151 17.78 3.46 -10.05
N MET A 152 17.03 3.01 -11.06
CA MET A 152 16.83 1.58 -11.36
C MET A 152 16.81 1.38 -12.88
N LEU A 153 17.34 0.24 -13.36
CA LEU A 153 17.39 -0.10 -14.77
C LEU A 153 18.05 1.01 -15.63
N ASN A 154 19.12 1.63 -15.10
CA ASN A 154 19.83 2.75 -15.72
C ASN A 154 18.94 3.97 -16.02
N GLN A 155 17.89 4.19 -15.25
CA GLN A 155 16.95 5.30 -15.38
C GLN A 155 16.57 5.86 -14.01
N ASP A 156 16.31 7.16 -13.97
CA ASP A 156 15.70 7.80 -12.83
C ASP A 156 14.19 7.57 -12.84
N TRP A 157 13.64 7.21 -11.67
CA TRP A 157 12.22 6.96 -11.48
C TRP A 157 11.63 7.91 -10.46
N ASN A 158 10.59 8.62 -10.89
CA ASN A 158 9.82 9.47 -9.99
C ASN A 158 8.85 8.62 -9.17
N CYS A 159 8.67 9.01 -7.91
CA CYS A 159 7.73 8.39 -6.99
C CYS A 159 6.64 9.40 -6.60
N ILE A 160 5.41 8.94 -6.51
CA ILE A 160 4.28 9.71 -6.02
C ILE A 160 3.88 9.12 -4.68
N GLU A 161 3.91 9.94 -3.63
CA GLU A 161 3.33 9.60 -2.34
C GLU A 161 1.84 9.90 -2.36
N MET A 162 1.06 8.93 -1.92
CA MET A 162 -0.39 9.04 -1.86
C MET A 162 -0.89 8.69 -0.47
N GLU A 163 -2.00 9.34 -0.05
CA GLU A 163 -2.61 9.07 1.25
C GLU A 163 -4.14 9.05 1.21
N ILE A 164 -4.71 8.38 2.19
CA ILE A 164 -6.14 8.45 2.54
C ILE A 164 -6.27 8.65 4.05
N GLN A 165 -7.09 9.61 4.46
CA GLN A 165 -7.31 9.95 5.85
C GLN A 165 -8.63 9.38 6.37
N GLY A 166 -8.63 8.90 7.61
CA GLY A 166 -9.83 8.43 8.29
C GLY A 166 -10.82 9.56 8.55
N ILE A 167 -12.10 9.22 8.62
CA ILE A 167 -13.20 10.20 8.79
C ILE A 167 -13.04 11.00 10.11
N GLN A 168 -12.54 10.38 11.18
CA GLN A 168 -12.33 11.04 12.48
C GLN A 168 -11.31 12.19 12.39
N ASN A 169 -10.25 12.03 11.61
CA ASN A 169 -9.28 13.10 11.39
C ASN A 169 -9.88 14.27 10.59
N LYS A 170 -10.70 13.99 9.58
CA LYS A 170 -11.37 15.05 8.80
C LYS A 170 -12.28 15.91 9.67
N VAL A 171 -13.00 15.32 10.60
CA VAL A 171 -13.88 16.06 11.53
C VAL A 171 -13.03 16.93 12.46
N TYR A 172 -11.94 16.41 13.00
CA TYR A 172 -11.04 17.15 13.88
C TYR A 172 -10.33 18.30 13.14
N GLU A 173 -9.80 18.06 11.95
CA GLU A 173 -9.17 19.10 11.12
C GLU A 173 -10.16 20.21 10.73
N ASN A 174 -11.39 19.85 10.36
CA ASN A 174 -12.44 20.81 10.08
C ASN A 174 -12.81 21.65 11.31
N LEU A 175 -12.90 21.04 12.49
CA LEU A 175 -13.14 21.74 13.75
C LEU A 175 -11.99 22.70 14.10
N VAL A 176 -10.73 22.26 13.96
CA VAL A 176 -9.55 23.12 14.20
C VAL A 176 -9.53 24.28 13.21
N GLN A 177 -9.87 24.06 11.94
CA GLN A 177 -9.92 25.14 10.94
C GLN A 177 -11.07 26.12 11.22
N LEU A 178 -12.23 25.63 11.66
CA LEU A 178 -13.34 26.47 12.10
C LEU A 178 -12.95 27.31 13.32
N CYS A 179 -12.28 26.72 14.33
CA CYS A 179 -11.81 27.44 15.50
C CYS A 179 -10.76 28.52 15.16
N LYS A 180 -9.86 28.26 14.19
CA LYS A 180 -8.89 29.27 13.72
C LYS A 180 -9.56 30.47 13.03
N ASN A 181 -10.68 30.22 12.35
CA ASN A 181 -11.45 31.27 11.68
C ASN A 181 -12.34 32.08 12.65
N PHE A 182 -12.53 31.58 13.87
CA PHE A 182 -13.25 32.26 14.96
C PHE A 182 -12.28 32.92 15.95
N GLN A 183 -11.35 33.75 15.46
CA GLN A 183 -10.68 34.72 16.34
C GLN A 183 -11.64 35.92 16.51
N PRO A 184 -12.16 36.19 17.72
CA PRO A 184 -12.92 37.41 17.94
C PRO A 184 -11.97 38.58 17.76
N ASN A 185 -12.36 39.53 16.92
CA ASN A 185 -11.74 40.86 16.88
C ASN A 185 -11.92 41.49 18.27
N ILE A 186 -10.98 41.31 19.17
CA ILE A 186 -10.90 42.07 20.38
C ILE A 186 -10.08 43.31 20.01
N ASN A 187 -10.76 44.29 19.42
CA ASN A 187 -10.30 45.69 19.41
C ASN A 187 -10.79 46.30 20.71
N MET A 188 -9.86 46.48 21.67
CA MET A 188 -9.99 47.51 22.72
C MET A 188 -9.22 48.73 22.30
#